data_2a52002666057b2d8dfe125b4ab5156c
#
_entry.id   2a52002666057b2d8dfe125b4ab5156c
#
_cell.length_a   1.000
_cell.length_b   1.000
_cell.length_c   1.000
_cell.angle_alpha   90.00
_cell.angle_beta   90.00
_cell.angle_gamma   90.00
#
_symmetry.space_group_name_H-M   'P 1'
#
loop_
_entity.id
_entity.type
_entity.pdbx_description
1 polymer ?
#
loop_
_entity_poly.entity_id
_entity_poly.type
_entity_poly.pdbx_seq_one_letter_code
_entity_poly.pdbx_strand_id
1 'polypeptide(L)'
;MKAINCLLWECLAIVPSALMAQTTNSQPNIVLILADDMGRECLGCYGSTYHTPNLDRLSEIGVRFDNCFSQPLSTPSRVQLMTGKYNNKNYSRFGHLNQTEKTFAHLAKDAGYTTMIAGKWQLGRNKNLPHHFGFDRYCLWQLSYD
;
A
#
# COMPACT_ATOMS: atom_id res chain seq x y z
N MET A 1 -51.69 56.08 -40.97
CA MET A 1 -51.68 55.40 -39.71
C MET A 1 -50.60 54.33 -39.75
N LYS A 2 -49.53 54.48 -38.96
CA LYS A 2 -48.27 53.70 -39.07
C LYS A 2 -48.31 52.57 -38.12
N ALA A 3 -48.08 51.31 -38.60
CA ALA A 3 -47.90 50.14 -37.79
C ALA A 3 -46.44 50.09 -37.34
N ILE A 4 -46.23 49.92 -36.04
CA ILE A 4 -44.92 49.76 -35.41
C ILE A 4 -44.64 48.30 -35.30
N ASN A 5 -43.64 47.81 -36.06
CA ASN A 5 -43.10 46.45 -35.95
C ASN A 5 -42.20 46.37 -34.71
N CYS A 6 -42.62 45.56 -33.76
CA CYS A 6 -41.80 45.23 -32.59
C CYS A 6 -40.95 43.99 -32.95
N LEU A 7 -39.66 44.21 -33.14
CA LEU A 7 -38.66 43.14 -33.33
C LEU A 7 -38.30 42.56 -31.99
N LEU A 8 -38.79 41.37 -31.72
CA LEU A 8 -38.34 40.53 -30.58
C LEU A 8 -36.95 40.01 -30.88
N TRP A 9 -35.98 40.52 -30.16
CA TRP A 9 -34.62 39.97 -30.12
C TRP A 9 -34.61 38.75 -29.13
N GLU A 10 -34.64 37.56 -29.70
CA GLU A 10 -34.36 36.34 -28.93
C GLU A 10 -32.87 36.30 -28.59
N CYS A 11 -32.53 36.62 -27.34
CA CYS A 11 -31.22 36.34 -26.79
C CYS A 11 -31.08 34.83 -26.56
N LEU A 12 -30.47 34.16 -27.52
CA LEU A 12 -30.05 32.78 -27.38
C LEU A 12 -28.88 32.73 -26.35
N ALA A 13 -29.19 32.44 -25.08
CA ALA A 13 -28.19 32.23 -24.07
C ALA A 13 -27.44 30.92 -24.35
N ILE A 14 -26.26 31.03 -24.93
CA ILE A 14 -25.31 29.90 -25.02
C ILE A 14 -24.78 29.63 -23.61
N VAL A 15 -25.37 28.66 -22.95
CA VAL A 15 -24.81 28.11 -21.69
C VAL A 15 -23.59 27.29 -22.09
N PRO A 16 -22.37 27.67 -21.68
CA PRO A 16 -21.22 26.81 -21.90
C PRO A 16 -21.43 25.55 -21.05
N SER A 17 -21.68 24.42 -21.72
CA SER A 17 -21.61 23.10 -21.08
C SER A 17 -20.18 22.91 -20.63
N ALA A 18 -19.91 23.29 -19.37
CA ALA A 18 -18.67 22.92 -18.71
C ALA A 18 -18.64 21.38 -18.67
N LEU A 19 -17.90 20.81 -19.61
CA LEU A 19 -17.56 19.40 -19.61
C LEU A 19 -16.72 19.16 -18.37
N MET A 20 -17.38 18.85 -17.25
CA MET A 20 -16.72 18.38 -16.05
C MET A 20 -16.03 17.08 -16.44
N ALA A 21 -14.75 17.18 -16.76
CA ALA A 21 -13.88 16.02 -16.81
C ALA A 21 -13.96 15.39 -15.42
N GLN A 22 -14.77 14.35 -15.28
CA GLN A 22 -14.70 13.47 -14.11
C GLN A 22 -13.31 12.84 -14.18
N THR A 23 -12.38 13.42 -13.47
CA THR A 23 -11.16 12.72 -13.10
C THR A 23 -11.62 11.54 -12.24
N THR A 24 -11.78 10.38 -12.88
CA THR A 24 -11.88 9.12 -12.14
C THR A 24 -10.57 8.99 -11.41
N ASN A 25 -10.55 9.41 -10.16
CA ASN A 25 -9.43 9.25 -9.27
C ASN A 25 -9.36 7.76 -8.93
N SER A 26 -8.93 6.94 -9.91
CA SER A 26 -8.75 5.51 -9.69
C SER A 26 -7.55 5.36 -8.76
N GLN A 27 -7.84 4.94 -7.54
CA GLN A 27 -6.79 4.62 -6.58
C GLN A 27 -5.88 3.52 -7.15
N PRO A 28 -4.55 3.69 -7.15
CA PRO A 28 -3.64 2.70 -7.69
C PRO A 28 -3.66 1.44 -6.81
N ASN A 29 -3.49 0.26 -7.42
CA ASN A 29 -3.23 -0.95 -6.67
C ASN A 29 -1.85 -0.88 -6.01
N ILE A 30 -1.74 -1.38 -4.78
CA ILE A 30 -0.51 -1.38 -3.99
C ILE A 30 -0.07 -2.81 -3.77
N VAL A 31 1.15 -3.16 -4.20
CA VAL A 31 1.78 -4.44 -3.95
C VAL A 31 3.03 -4.21 -3.11
N LEU A 32 3.02 -4.71 -1.87
CA LEU A 32 4.15 -4.67 -0.96
C LEU A 32 4.81 -6.06 -0.91
N ILE A 33 6.08 -6.16 -1.28
CA ILE A 33 6.86 -7.39 -1.24
C ILE A 33 7.94 -7.25 -0.18
N LEU A 34 7.89 -8.10 0.84
CA LEU A 34 8.92 -8.22 1.87
C LEU A 34 9.67 -9.55 1.69
N ALA A 35 10.89 -9.48 1.21
CA ALA A 35 11.77 -10.64 1.17
C ALA A 35 12.28 -10.96 2.58
N ASP A 36 12.26 -12.24 2.95
CA ASP A 36 12.73 -12.73 4.26
C ASP A 36 14.11 -13.35 4.08
N ASP A 37 15.06 -12.98 4.94
CA ASP A 37 16.45 -13.45 4.94
C ASP A 37 17.20 -13.22 3.61
N MET A 38 16.87 -12.16 2.89
CA MET A 38 17.55 -11.74 1.67
C MET A 38 18.23 -10.39 1.86
N GLY A 39 19.54 -10.37 1.72
CA GLY A 39 20.32 -9.14 1.77
C GLY A 39 20.36 -8.42 0.42
N ARG A 40 20.70 -7.13 0.43
CA ARG A 40 20.85 -6.32 -0.78
C ARG A 40 21.91 -6.86 -1.74
N GLU A 41 22.93 -7.53 -1.21
CA GLU A 41 24.00 -8.20 -1.95
C GLU A 41 23.50 -9.36 -2.84
N CYS A 42 22.24 -9.80 -2.67
CA CYS A 42 21.62 -10.80 -3.51
C CYS A 42 20.98 -10.21 -4.80
N LEU A 43 21.00 -8.89 -4.98
CA LEU A 43 20.35 -8.23 -6.11
C LEU A 43 21.38 -7.70 -7.12
N GLY A 44 21.16 -7.95 -8.41
CA GLY A 44 22.03 -7.50 -9.50
C GLY A 44 22.22 -5.99 -9.52
N CYS A 45 21.16 -5.21 -9.27
CA CYS A 45 21.23 -3.75 -9.21
C CYS A 45 22.12 -3.20 -8.06
N TYR A 46 22.53 -4.05 -7.12
CA TYR A 46 23.51 -3.74 -6.09
C TYR A 46 24.87 -4.45 -6.29
N GLY A 47 25.09 -5.00 -7.49
CA GLY A 47 26.35 -5.62 -7.86
C GLY A 47 26.46 -7.12 -7.58
N SER A 48 25.34 -7.80 -7.34
CA SER A 48 25.30 -9.25 -7.18
C SER A 48 25.61 -9.98 -8.48
N THR A 49 26.16 -11.19 -8.35
CA THR A 49 26.28 -12.16 -9.45
C THR A 49 25.00 -12.95 -9.66
N TYR A 50 24.01 -12.86 -8.78
CA TYR A 50 22.73 -13.51 -8.93
C TYR A 50 21.91 -12.88 -10.06
N HIS A 51 21.17 -13.72 -10.78
CA HIS A 51 20.35 -13.28 -11.90
C HIS A 51 18.98 -12.80 -11.39
N THR A 52 18.79 -11.48 -11.27
CA THR A 52 17.57 -10.85 -10.74
C THR A 52 16.94 -9.84 -11.72
N PRO A 53 16.69 -10.23 -13.00
CA PRO A 53 16.38 -9.28 -14.08
C PRO A 53 15.12 -8.47 -13.83
N ASN A 54 14.10 -9.03 -13.19
CA ASN A 54 12.85 -8.32 -12.90
C ASN A 54 13.03 -7.27 -11.79
N LEU A 55 13.83 -7.59 -10.75
CA LEU A 55 14.13 -6.64 -9.67
C LEU A 55 15.09 -5.55 -10.15
N ASP A 56 16.05 -5.91 -11.00
CA ASP A 56 16.98 -4.96 -11.61
C ASP A 56 16.21 -3.97 -12.49
N ARG A 57 15.30 -4.47 -13.34
CA ARG A 57 14.41 -3.62 -14.14
C ARG A 57 13.53 -2.71 -13.26
N LEU A 58 13.01 -3.23 -12.15
CA LEU A 58 12.22 -2.41 -11.22
C LEU A 58 13.06 -1.27 -10.65
N SER A 59 14.33 -1.51 -10.35
CA SER A 59 15.25 -0.47 -9.85
C SER A 59 15.57 0.61 -10.89
N GLU A 60 15.50 0.27 -12.19
CA GLU A 60 15.76 1.22 -13.30
C GLU A 60 14.57 2.16 -13.54
N ILE A 61 13.34 1.64 -13.41
CA ILE A 61 12.10 2.40 -13.71
C ILE A 61 11.45 3.04 -12.48
N GLY A 62 11.89 2.63 -11.28
CA GLY A 62 11.37 3.08 -9.99
C GLY A 62 12.37 3.91 -9.20
N VAL A 63 12.19 3.92 -7.90
CA VAL A 63 13.12 4.58 -6.96
C VAL A 63 13.87 3.52 -6.17
N ARG A 64 15.21 3.56 -6.22
CA ARG A 64 16.09 2.72 -5.44
C ARG A 64 16.59 3.47 -4.22
N PHE A 65 16.46 2.85 -3.04
CA PHE A 65 16.94 3.39 -1.78
C PHE A 65 18.24 2.69 -1.36
N ASP A 66 19.37 3.41 -1.38
CA ASP A 66 20.66 2.84 -1.00
C ASP A 66 20.83 2.75 0.53
N ASN A 67 20.10 3.58 1.28
CA ASN A 67 20.15 3.67 2.74
C ASN A 67 18.76 3.37 3.34
N CYS A 68 18.27 2.14 3.17
CA CYS A 68 17.05 1.66 3.79
C CYS A 68 17.38 0.43 4.64
N PHE A 69 17.18 0.53 5.96
CA PHE A 69 17.60 -0.48 6.92
C PHE A 69 16.41 -1.15 7.57
N SER A 70 16.43 -2.48 7.61
CA SER A 70 15.52 -3.29 8.42
C SER A 70 16.15 -3.59 9.78
N GLN A 71 15.39 -4.25 10.65
CA GLN A 71 15.93 -4.81 11.88
C GLN A 71 16.67 -6.13 11.60
N PRO A 72 17.59 -6.56 12.47
CA PRO A 72 18.35 -7.81 12.28
C PRO A 72 17.49 -9.08 12.27
N LEU A 73 16.28 -9.03 12.82
CA LEU A 73 15.34 -10.15 12.92
C LEU A 73 14.01 -9.85 12.22
N SER A 74 13.33 -10.91 11.78
CA SER A 74 12.09 -10.76 11.01
C SER A 74 10.92 -10.19 11.81
N THR A 75 10.69 -10.62 13.07
CA THR A 75 9.55 -10.08 13.85
C THR A 75 9.66 -8.56 14.07
N PRO A 76 10.77 -7.99 14.58
CA PRO A 76 10.85 -6.55 14.76
C PRO A 76 10.74 -5.78 13.45
N SER A 77 11.32 -6.27 12.35
CA SER A 77 11.14 -5.68 11.02
C SER A 77 9.67 -5.66 10.59
N ARG A 78 8.94 -6.77 10.79
CA ARG A 78 7.50 -6.87 10.47
C ARG A 78 6.65 -5.96 11.34
N VAL A 79 6.91 -5.89 12.65
CA VAL A 79 6.21 -4.98 13.58
C VAL A 79 6.40 -3.53 13.13
N GLN A 80 7.64 -3.15 12.78
CA GLN A 80 7.95 -1.81 12.31
C GLN A 80 7.25 -1.48 10.99
N LEU A 81 7.30 -2.41 10.02
CA LEU A 81 6.65 -2.25 8.73
C LEU A 81 5.12 -2.14 8.86
N MET A 82 4.51 -3.02 9.66
CA MET A 82 3.06 -3.05 9.85
C MET A 82 2.52 -1.76 10.47
N THR A 83 3.27 -1.16 11.38
CA THR A 83 2.77 -0.05 12.23
C THR A 83 3.33 1.31 11.85
N GLY A 84 4.41 1.36 11.04
CA GLY A 84 5.14 2.60 10.75
C GLY A 84 5.85 3.21 11.97
N LYS A 85 6.03 2.43 13.05
CA LYS A 85 6.64 2.90 14.29
C LYS A 85 7.98 2.22 14.54
N TYR A 86 8.93 2.92 15.12
CA TYR A 86 10.17 2.32 15.60
C TYR A 86 9.93 1.33 16.76
N ASN A 87 10.71 0.27 16.83
CA ASN A 87 10.52 -0.84 17.77
C ASN A 87 10.66 -0.45 19.26
N ASN A 88 11.34 0.63 19.57
CA ASN A 88 11.37 1.18 20.93
C ASN A 88 9.99 1.68 21.41
N LYS A 89 9.01 1.76 20.52
CA LYS A 89 7.65 2.20 20.83
C LYS A 89 6.63 1.05 20.90
N ASN A 90 6.86 -0.06 20.19
CA ASN A 90 5.82 -1.05 19.96
C ASN A 90 6.29 -2.51 19.95
N TYR A 91 7.59 -2.79 20.02
CA TYR A 91 8.10 -4.15 20.05
C TYR A 91 8.22 -4.65 21.49
N SER A 92 7.52 -5.73 21.80
CA SER A 92 7.54 -6.32 23.14
C SER A 92 8.27 -7.67 23.20
N ARG A 93 8.08 -8.52 22.17
CA ARG A 93 8.69 -9.85 22.10
C ARG A 93 8.67 -10.42 20.69
N PHE A 94 9.49 -11.42 20.46
CA PHE A 94 9.53 -12.15 19.20
C PHE A 94 8.19 -12.89 18.92
N GLY A 95 7.77 -12.93 17.66
CA GLY A 95 6.55 -13.58 17.23
C GLY A 95 5.25 -12.91 17.69
N HIS A 96 5.28 -11.62 18.01
CA HIS A 96 4.12 -10.92 18.55
C HIS A 96 3.99 -9.48 18.04
N LEU A 97 2.77 -9.09 17.66
CA LEU A 97 2.34 -7.71 17.48
C LEU A 97 1.22 -7.43 18.48
N ASN A 98 1.32 -6.31 19.20
CA ASN A 98 0.29 -5.91 20.14
C ASN A 98 -1.02 -5.61 19.41
N GLN A 99 -2.12 -6.18 19.89
CA GLN A 99 -3.43 -6.05 19.24
C GLN A 99 -4.03 -4.64 19.32
N THR A 100 -3.48 -3.77 20.17
CA THR A 100 -3.89 -2.36 20.23
C THR A 100 -3.29 -1.51 19.10
N GLU A 101 -2.33 -2.07 18.36
CA GLU A 101 -1.66 -1.36 17.27
C GLU A 101 -2.53 -1.24 16.03
N LYS A 102 -2.55 -0.05 15.44
CA LYS A 102 -3.06 0.16 14.08
C LYS A 102 -1.96 -0.16 13.06
N THR A 103 -2.35 -0.79 11.97
CA THR A 103 -1.45 -1.18 10.88
C THR A 103 -1.76 -0.40 9.61
N PHE A 104 -0.84 -0.45 8.63
CA PHE A 104 -1.09 0.12 7.31
C PHE A 104 -2.32 -0.51 6.61
N ALA A 105 -2.64 -1.78 6.92
CA ALA A 105 -3.82 -2.44 6.36
C ALA A 105 -5.12 -1.81 6.86
N HIS A 106 -5.19 -1.35 8.12
CA HIS A 106 -6.34 -0.57 8.58
C HIS A 106 -6.47 0.74 7.79
N LEU A 107 -5.36 1.45 7.58
CA LEU A 107 -5.37 2.70 6.81
C LEU A 107 -5.80 2.48 5.36
N ALA A 108 -5.35 1.38 4.74
CA ALA A 108 -5.77 1.00 3.40
C ALA A 108 -7.28 0.72 3.34
N LYS A 109 -7.83 0.00 4.33
CA LYS A 109 -9.28 -0.23 4.43
C LYS A 109 -10.07 1.06 4.61
N ASP A 110 -9.60 1.94 5.49
CA ASP A 110 -10.23 3.25 5.71
C ASP A 110 -10.23 4.09 4.42
N ALA A 111 -9.24 3.87 3.54
CA ALA A 111 -9.17 4.46 2.20
C ALA A 111 -9.95 3.70 1.11
N GLY A 112 -10.70 2.64 1.45
CA GLY A 112 -11.54 1.89 0.53
C GLY A 112 -10.85 0.74 -0.22
N TYR A 113 -9.63 0.36 0.15
CA TYR A 113 -8.95 -0.80 -0.43
C TYR A 113 -9.46 -2.12 0.13
N THR A 114 -9.53 -3.13 -0.71
CA THR A 114 -9.55 -4.54 -0.28
C THR A 114 -8.13 -4.98 0.01
N THR A 115 -7.90 -5.54 1.19
CA THR A 115 -6.57 -5.87 1.70
C THR A 115 -6.33 -7.37 1.73
N MET A 116 -5.15 -7.80 1.29
CA MET A 116 -4.75 -9.19 1.33
C MET A 116 -3.28 -9.34 1.76
N ILE A 117 -2.97 -10.41 2.49
CA ILE A 117 -1.61 -10.77 2.86
C ILE A 117 -1.36 -12.25 2.58
N ALA A 118 -0.18 -12.57 2.04
CA ALA A 118 0.26 -13.94 1.82
C ALA A 118 1.71 -14.14 2.29
N GLY A 119 2.07 -15.35 2.69
CA GLY A 119 3.42 -15.73 3.09
C GLY A 119 3.61 -15.82 4.60
N LYS A 120 4.79 -15.39 5.11
CA LYS A 120 5.16 -15.49 6.52
C LYS A 120 4.43 -14.46 7.37
N TRP A 121 3.83 -14.93 8.48
CA TRP A 121 3.15 -14.04 9.45
C TRP A 121 4.04 -13.62 10.60
N GLN A 122 4.32 -14.51 11.51
CA GLN A 122 5.19 -14.33 12.68
C GLN A 122 4.85 -13.12 13.59
N LEU A 123 3.57 -12.81 13.71
CA LEU A 123 3.05 -11.68 14.50
C LEU A 123 1.99 -12.12 15.53
N GLY A 124 1.89 -13.41 15.79
CA GLY A 124 0.97 -14.04 16.74
C GLY A 124 0.41 -15.35 16.19
N ARG A 125 -0.11 -16.19 17.10
CA ARG A 125 -0.54 -17.57 16.78
C ARG A 125 -2.04 -17.72 16.48
N ASN A 126 -2.86 -16.71 16.82
CA ASN A 126 -4.28 -16.78 16.60
C ASN A 126 -4.61 -16.51 15.11
N LYS A 127 -5.32 -17.45 14.48
CA LYS A 127 -5.73 -17.36 13.06
C LYS A 127 -6.60 -16.15 12.72
N ASN A 128 -7.25 -15.54 13.72
CA ASN A 128 -8.06 -14.33 13.47
C ASN A 128 -7.23 -13.03 13.49
N LEU A 129 -5.97 -13.09 13.90
CA LEU A 129 -5.12 -11.89 13.96
C LEU A 129 -4.94 -11.17 12.63
N PRO A 130 -4.79 -11.82 11.46
CA PRO A 130 -4.71 -11.09 10.21
C PRO A 130 -5.94 -10.23 9.95
N HIS A 131 -7.15 -10.74 10.23
CA HIS A 131 -8.37 -9.95 10.13
C HIS A 131 -8.41 -8.80 11.15
N HIS A 132 -8.00 -9.09 12.40
CA HIS A 132 -7.89 -8.08 13.43
C HIS A 132 -6.96 -6.94 13.01
N PHE A 133 -5.86 -7.23 12.33
CA PHE A 133 -4.90 -6.25 11.84
C PHE A 133 -5.25 -5.64 10.47
N GLY A 134 -6.47 -5.83 10.00
CA GLY A 134 -7.01 -5.11 8.86
C GLY A 134 -6.93 -5.83 7.51
N PHE A 135 -6.56 -7.13 7.47
CA PHE A 135 -6.55 -7.89 6.22
C PHE A 135 -7.89 -8.60 6.00
N ASP A 136 -8.51 -8.36 4.85
CA ASP A 136 -9.77 -9.00 4.45
C ASP A 136 -9.57 -10.45 4.08
N ARG A 137 -8.41 -10.77 3.49
CA ARG A 137 -8.04 -12.14 3.09
C ARG A 137 -6.58 -12.42 3.44
N TYR A 138 -6.28 -13.69 3.71
CA TYR A 138 -4.91 -14.09 3.93
C TYR A 138 -4.64 -15.54 3.49
N CYS A 139 -3.37 -15.81 3.13
CA CYS A 139 -2.81 -17.13 2.91
C CYS A 139 -1.44 -17.16 3.59
N LEU A 140 -1.38 -17.61 4.84
CA LEU A 140 -0.23 -17.43 5.72
C LEU A 140 0.30 -18.76 6.26
N TRP A 141 1.60 -18.82 6.45
CA TRP A 141 2.28 -19.85 7.21
C TRP A 141 2.90 -19.25 8.49
N GLN A 142 3.22 -20.08 9.47
CA GLN A 142 3.66 -19.67 10.81
C GLN A 142 2.62 -18.87 11.60
N LEU A 143 1.34 -19.19 11.44
CA LEU A 143 0.31 -18.71 12.36
C LEU A 143 0.37 -19.43 13.71
N SER A 144 0.78 -20.70 13.71
CA SER A 144 1.07 -21.48 14.90
C SER A 144 2.47 -22.06 14.82
N TYR A 145 3.21 -21.98 15.90
CA TYR A 145 4.38 -22.83 16.16
C TYR A 145 3.87 -23.94 17.10
N ASP A 146 3.49 -25.05 16.57
CA ASP A 146 3.36 -26.33 17.28
C ASP A 146 4.53 -27.20 16.91
#